data_5955b844cfec2e82f27c3739c23b465c
#
_entry.id   5955b844cfec2e82f27c3739c23b465c
#
_cell.length_a   1.000
_cell.length_b   1.000
_cell.length_c   1.000
_cell.angle_alpha   90.00
_cell.angle_beta   90.00
_cell.angle_gamma   90.00
#
_symmetry.space_group_name_H-M   'P 1'
#
loop_
_entity.id
_entity.type
_entity.pdbx_description
1 polymer ?
#
loop_
_entity_poly.entity_id
_entity_poly.type
_entity_poly.pdbx_seq_one_letter_code
_entity_poly.pdbx_strand_id
1 'polypeptide(L)'
;MQPEVIASFITGLAGPIAVLFFKHRIEKSRKKPDMLTEALQTSEKVMDKLDSIKNEYEADRVWITQFHNGGHFYPTGKSIAKFSLIYETVNIGVGSIQNNFQNIPVNLFSKSINFLLEHEIIEIPDYKDEAIPTYGLKYIAEDTGCKSSYIFAIKSFEGKFIGSLGLDFTKKKTKLTPEDVHHLSNYATGIAGVLSSHLES
;
A
#
# COMPACT_ATOMS: atom_id res chain seq x y z
N MET A 1 -48.08 44.03 -2.19
CA MET A 1 -47.51 42.86 -2.89
C MET A 1 -48.18 41.62 -2.32
N GLN A 2 -48.78 40.80 -3.16
CA GLN A 2 -49.52 39.63 -2.67
C GLN A 2 -48.54 38.63 -2.02
N PRO A 3 -48.88 38.00 -0.90
CA PRO A 3 -47.99 37.09 -0.14
C PRO A 3 -47.48 35.92 -0.99
N GLU A 4 -48.24 35.49 -1.98
CA GLU A 4 -47.91 34.44 -2.92
C GLU A 4 -46.70 34.79 -3.82
N VAL A 5 -46.58 36.06 -4.25
CA VAL A 5 -45.47 36.55 -5.07
C VAL A 5 -44.18 36.61 -4.25
N ILE A 6 -44.27 36.95 -2.95
CA ILE A 6 -43.12 36.96 -2.07
C ILE A 6 -42.66 35.54 -1.77
N ALA A 7 -43.57 34.58 -1.58
CA ALA A 7 -43.26 33.18 -1.34
C ALA A 7 -42.59 32.56 -2.57
N SER A 8 -43.11 32.84 -3.80
CA SER A 8 -42.52 32.35 -5.05
C SER A 8 -41.11 32.93 -5.30
N PHE A 9 -40.85 34.17 -4.92
CA PHE A 9 -39.55 34.82 -5.06
C PHE A 9 -38.53 34.21 -4.09
N ILE A 10 -38.92 33.92 -2.85
CA ILE A 10 -38.07 33.31 -1.83
C ILE A 10 -37.73 31.86 -2.20
N THR A 11 -38.68 31.05 -2.64
CA THR A 11 -38.45 29.66 -3.00
C THR A 11 -37.77 29.50 -4.34
N GLY A 12 -38.08 30.36 -5.34
CA GLY A 12 -37.56 30.24 -6.70
C GLY A 12 -36.15 30.82 -6.89
N LEU A 13 -35.78 31.88 -6.18
CA LEU A 13 -34.50 32.55 -6.39
C LEU A 13 -33.60 32.57 -5.12
N ALA A 14 -34.17 32.99 -4.00
CA ALA A 14 -33.37 33.15 -2.77
C ALA A 14 -32.91 31.79 -2.18
N GLY A 15 -33.76 30.76 -2.27
CA GLY A 15 -33.44 29.42 -1.78
C GLY A 15 -32.21 28.80 -2.49
N PRO A 16 -32.20 28.70 -3.82
CA PRO A 16 -31.03 28.18 -4.54
C PRO A 16 -29.77 29.02 -4.33
N ILE A 17 -29.88 30.36 -4.28
CA ILE A 17 -28.72 31.23 -4.00
C ILE A 17 -28.17 31.01 -2.60
N ALA A 18 -29.02 30.86 -1.58
CA ALA A 18 -28.58 30.54 -0.23
C ALA A 18 -27.87 29.20 -0.17
N VAL A 19 -28.40 28.16 -0.82
CA VAL A 19 -27.76 26.83 -0.91
C VAL A 19 -26.39 26.90 -1.57
N LEU A 20 -26.27 27.62 -2.68
CA LEU A 20 -24.99 27.82 -3.38
C LEU A 20 -23.99 28.60 -2.52
N PHE A 21 -24.44 29.63 -1.79
CA PHE A 21 -23.60 30.40 -0.90
C PHE A 21 -23.10 29.56 0.29
N PHE A 22 -23.99 28.78 0.92
CA PHE A 22 -23.58 27.86 1.99
C PHE A 22 -22.65 26.76 1.49
N LYS A 23 -22.95 26.17 0.32
CA LYS A 23 -22.06 25.18 -0.31
C LYS A 23 -20.68 25.78 -0.59
N HIS A 24 -20.61 26.95 -1.20
CA HIS A 24 -19.34 27.63 -1.47
C HIS A 24 -18.60 28.02 -0.18
N ARG A 25 -19.32 28.43 0.86
CA ARG A 25 -18.70 28.76 2.17
C ARG A 25 -18.18 27.52 2.89
N ILE A 26 -18.88 26.39 2.80
CA ILE A 26 -18.44 25.09 3.35
C ILE A 26 -17.23 24.57 2.56
N GLU A 27 -17.23 24.65 1.24
CA GLU A 27 -16.09 24.25 0.40
C GLU A 27 -14.86 25.13 0.66
N LYS A 28 -15.04 26.44 0.82
CA LYS A 28 -13.96 27.38 1.16
C LYS A 28 -13.43 27.22 2.59
N SER A 29 -14.28 26.77 3.51
CA SER A 29 -13.92 26.48 4.91
C SER A 29 -13.22 25.15 5.08
N ARG A 30 -13.35 24.22 4.13
CA ARG A 30 -12.52 23.02 4.05
C ARG A 30 -11.15 23.46 3.55
N LYS A 31 -10.28 23.86 4.49
CA LYS A 31 -8.85 23.96 4.17
C LYS A 31 -8.46 22.62 3.57
N LYS A 32 -8.03 22.62 2.30
CA LYS A 32 -7.38 21.42 1.74
C LYS A 32 -6.26 21.07 2.70
N PRO A 33 -6.19 19.84 3.22
CA PRO A 33 -5.09 19.45 4.06
C PRO A 33 -3.80 19.72 3.28
N ASP A 34 -2.79 20.23 3.97
CA ASP A 34 -1.47 20.40 3.39
C ASP A 34 -0.95 19.01 3.00
N MET A 35 -0.65 18.83 1.71
CA MET A 35 -0.21 17.55 1.15
C MET A 35 0.96 16.94 1.94
N LEU A 36 1.87 17.77 2.44
CA LEU A 36 2.99 17.29 3.25
C LEU A 36 2.51 16.76 4.61
N THR A 37 1.63 17.50 5.28
CA THR A 37 1.06 17.08 6.57
C THR A 37 0.28 15.77 6.42
N GLU A 38 -0.51 15.62 5.35
CA GLU A 38 -1.26 14.40 5.07
C GLU A 38 -0.32 13.22 4.78
N ALA A 39 0.70 13.43 3.96
CA ALA A 39 1.70 12.40 3.66
C ALA A 39 2.47 11.94 4.92
N LEU A 40 2.83 12.87 5.81
CA LEU A 40 3.50 12.56 7.08
C LEU A 40 2.59 11.76 8.02
N GLN A 41 1.32 12.16 8.16
CA GLN A 41 0.34 11.44 9.00
C GLN A 41 0.07 10.03 8.46
N THR A 42 0.00 9.87 7.13
CA THR A 42 -0.14 8.57 6.48
C THR A 42 1.08 7.70 6.74
N SER A 43 2.27 8.26 6.59
CA SER A 43 3.54 7.56 6.84
C SER A 43 3.65 7.09 8.29
N GLU A 44 3.32 7.94 9.25
CA GLU A 44 3.32 7.59 10.68
C GLU A 44 2.40 6.40 10.96
N LYS A 45 1.14 6.45 10.51
CA LYS A 45 0.18 5.35 10.67
C LYS A 45 0.64 4.04 10.04
N VAL A 46 1.29 4.11 8.88
CA VAL A 46 1.83 2.92 8.20
C VAL A 46 3.01 2.37 8.99
N MET A 47 3.96 3.20 9.40
CA MET A 47 5.14 2.78 10.16
C MET A 47 4.77 2.16 11.50
N ASP A 48 3.79 2.71 12.23
CA ASP A 48 3.27 2.14 13.48
C ASP A 48 2.72 0.71 13.25
N LYS A 49 2.01 0.50 12.14
CA LYS A 49 1.52 -0.83 11.77
C LYS A 49 2.66 -1.80 11.44
N LEU A 50 3.68 -1.35 10.70
CA LEU A 50 4.85 -2.18 10.38
C LEU A 50 5.63 -2.56 11.64
N ASP A 51 5.82 -1.63 12.57
CA ASP A 51 6.49 -1.90 13.85
C ASP A 51 5.68 -2.87 14.71
N SER A 52 4.35 -2.75 14.72
CA SER A 52 3.47 -3.70 15.40
C SER A 52 3.62 -5.11 14.83
N ILE A 53 3.55 -5.26 13.50
CA ILE A 53 3.74 -6.54 12.81
C ILE A 53 5.14 -7.11 13.11
N LYS A 54 6.19 -6.29 12.99
CA LYS A 54 7.57 -6.72 13.25
C LYS A 54 7.73 -7.31 14.66
N ASN A 55 7.16 -6.64 15.66
CA ASN A 55 7.26 -7.04 17.05
C ASN A 55 6.38 -8.27 17.35
N GLU A 56 5.16 -8.33 16.84
CA GLU A 56 4.20 -9.42 17.07
C GLU A 56 4.70 -10.75 16.50
N TYR A 57 5.25 -10.72 15.27
CA TYR A 57 5.72 -11.92 14.57
C TYR A 57 7.23 -12.16 14.72
N GLU A 58 7.93 -11.34 15.49
CA GLU A 58 9.40 -11.38 15.63
C GLU A 58 10.11 -11.38 14.26
N ALA A 59 9.54 -10.66 13.29
CA ALA A 59 10.14 -10.51 11.97
C ALA A 59 11.39 -9.62 12.05
N ASP A 60 12.40 -9.92 11.25
CA ASP A 60 13.64 -9.13 11.24
C ASP A 60 13.52 -7.88 10.36
N ARG A 61 12.65 -7.94 9.36
CA ARG A 61 12.32 -6.84 8.46
C ARG A 61 10.87 -6.95 8.02
N VAL A 62 10.15 -5.82 8.01
CA VAL A 62 8.80 -5.70 7.46
C VAL A 62 8.79 -4.53 6.50
N TRP A 63 8.20 -4.72 5.32
CA TRP A 63 8.27 -3.75 4.24
C TRP A 63 6.99 -3.67 3.41
N ILE A 64 6.78 -2.53 2.76
CA ILE A 64 5.69 -2.32 1.80
C ILE A 64 6.26 -1.85 0.48
N THR A 65 5.86 -2.53 -0.60
CA THR A 65 6.03 -2.03 -1.97
C THR A 65 4.73 -1.42 -2.49
N GLN A 66 4.86 -0.46 -3.40
CA GLN A 66 3.72 0.11 -4.11
C GLN A 66 4.02 0.21 -5.60
N PHE A 67 3.02 -0.12 -6.44
CA PHE A 67 3.12 0.03 -7.88
C PHE A 67 2.93 1.48 -8.31
N HIS A 68 3.69 1.88 -9.32
CA HIS A 68 3.58 3.20 -9.94
C HIS A 68 4.01 3.16 -11.40
N ASN A 69 3.71 4.23 -12.14
CA ASN A 69 4.18 4.40 -13.51
C ASN A 69 5.57 5.04 -13.51
N GLY A 70 6.43 4.61 -14.43
CA GLY A 70 7.80 5.10 -14.48
C GLY A 70 8.36 5.23 -15.89
N GLY A 71 8.04 6.30 -16.60
CA GLY A 71 8.46 6.51 -17.99
C GLY A 71 7.58 5.79 -19.00
N HIS A 72 7.99 5.83 -20.28
CA HIS A 72 7.22 5.32 -21.41
C HIS A 72 8.11 4.55 -22.37
N PHE A 73 7.58 3.50 -23.01
CA PHE A 73 8.27 2.76 -24.06
C PHE A 73 8.29 3.57 -25.37
N TYR A 74 9.45 3.66 -25.99
CA TYR A 74 9.60 4.19 -27.35
C TYR A 74 9.28 3.10 -28.39
N PRO A 75 8.61 3.41 -29.51
CA PRO A 75 7.95 4.68 -29.87
C PRO A 75 6.49 4.78 -29.42
N THR A 76 5.96 3.77 -28.71
CA THR A 76 4.53 3.60 -28.46
C THR A 76 3.95 4.56 -27.41
N GLY A 77 4.80 5.17 -26.56
CA GLY A 77 4.36 5.97 -25.42
C GLY A 77 3.67 5.18 -24.32
N LYS A 78 3.63 3.84 -24.40
CA LYS A 78 3.01 3.00 -23.36
C LYS A 78 3.78 3.11 -22.04
N SER A 79 3.06 3.29 -20.95
CA SER A 79 3.63 3.42 -19.61
C SER A 79 4.37 2.15 -19.17
N ILE A 80 5.51 2.34 -18.49
CA ILE A 80 6.28 1.25 -17.89
C ILE A 80 5.80 1.08 -16.45
N ALA A 81 5.22 -0.07 -16.12
CA ALA A 81 4.83 -0.41 -14.76
C ALA A 81 6.08 -0.72 -13.92
N LYS A 82 6.17 -0.06 -12.77
CA LYS A 82 7.26 -0.22 -11.78
C LYS A 82 6.68 -0.39 -10.39
N PHE A 83 7.52 -0.80 -9.46
CA PHE A 83 7.24 -0.68 -8.03
C PHE A 83 8.44 -0.09 -7.30
N SER A 84 8.18 0.48 -6.15
CA SER A 84 9.19 0.92 -5.18
C SER A 84 8.83 0.41 -3.79
N LEU A 85 9.83 0.06 -3.02
CA LEU A 85 9.71 -0.21 -1.60
C LEU A 85 9.63 1.15 -0.90
N ILE A 86 8.42 1.50 -0.42
CA ILE A 86 8.11 2.84 0.10
C ILE A 86 8.23 2.94 1.62
N TYR A 87 7.97 1.84 2.34
CA TYR A 87 8.07 1.76 3.79
C TYR A 87 8.84 0.51 4.19
N GLU A 88 9.70 0.65 5.19
CA GLU A 88 10.48 -0.45 5.75
C GLU A 88 10.77 -0.21 7.23
N THR A 89 10.64 -1.26 8.04
CA THR A 89 11.17 -1.30 9.40
C THR A 89 12.07 -2.52 9.56
N VAL A 90 13.21 -2.36 10.22
CA VAL A 90 14.23 -3.41 10.38
C VAL A 90 14.67 -3.52 11.84
N ASN A 91 15.07 -4.72 12.24
CA ASN A 91 15.71 -4.95 13.54
C ASN A 91 17.18 -4.52 13.51
N ILE A 92 17.74 -4.20 14.68
CA ILE A 92 19.17 -3.90 14.83
C ILE A 92 20.02 -5.04 14.26
N GLY A 93 20.98 -4.69 13.42
CA GLY A 93 21.89 -5.63 12.76
C GLY A 93 21.34 -6.26 11.47
N VAL A 94 20.16 -5.86 11.02
CA VAL A 94 19.58 -6.26 9.73
C VAL A 94 19.73 -5.13 8.72
N GLY A 95 20.24 -5.44 7.54
CA GLY A 95 20.40 -4.46 6.47
C GLY A 95 19.06 -4.01 5.89
N SER A 96 18.88 -2.70 5.69
CA SER A 96 17.77 -2.15 4.90
C SER A 96 17.93 -2.50 3.43
N ILE A 97 16.82 -2.82 2.78
CA ILE A 97 16.78 -3.06 1.33
C ILE A 97 16.04 -1.93 0.58
N GLN A 98 15.49 -0.96 1.30
CA GLN A 98 14.66 0.09 0.72
C GLN A 98 15.32 0.83 -0.45
N ASN A 99 16.60 1.19 -0.32
CA ASN A 99 17.32 1.91 -1.37
C ASN A 99 17.57 1.06 -2.62
N ASN A 100 17.67 -0.27 -2.48
CA ASN A 100 17.92 -1.19 -3.58
C ASN A 100 16.66 -1.48 -4.40
N PHE A 101 15.48 -1.27 -3.80
CA PHE A 101 14.19 -1.57 -4.42
C PHE A 101 13.41 -0.30 -4.78
N GLN A 102 14.07 0.62 -5.49
CA GLN A 102 13.45 1.85 -6.00
C GLN A 102 13.30 1.79 -7.52
N ASN A 103 12.10 2.14 -8.02
CA ASN A 103 11.81 2.21 -9.47
C ASN A 103 12.05 0.88 -10.24
N ILE A 104 11.77 -0.25 -9.61
CA ILE A 104 12.00 -1.58 -10.16
C ILE A 104 10.93 -1.92 -11.21
N PRO A 105 11.31 -2.27 -12.45
CA PRO A 105 10.37 -2.73 -13.45
C PRO A 105 9.68 -4.05 -13.02
N VAL A 106 8.34 -4.10 -13.12
CA VAL A 106 7.55 -5.27 -12.66
C VAL A 106 7.92 -6.58 -13.37
N ASN A 107 8.43 -6.51 -14.60
CA ASN A 107 8.82 -7.69 -15.38
C ASN A 107 9.99 -8.48 -14.75
N LEU A 108 10.83 -7.84 -13.92
CA LEU A 108 11.91 -8.53 -13.19
C LEU A 108 11.37 -9.47 -12.12
N PHE A 109 10.15 -9.21 -11.63
CA PHE A 109 9.47 -9.97 -10.59
C PHE A 109 8.17 -10.62 -11.07
N SER A 110 8.06 -10.87 -12.39
CA SER A 110 6.81 -11.32 -13.00
C SER A 110 6.26 -12.62 -12.37
N LYS A 111 7.13 -13.56 -11.98
CA LYS A 111 6.68 -14.83 -11.34
C LYS A 111 6.00 -14.60 -9.99
N SER A 112 6.62 -13.82 -9.12
CA SER A 112 6.07 -13.51 -7.79
C SER A 112 4.84 -12.59 -7.90
N ILE A 113 4.88 -11.59 -8.78
CA ILE A 113 3.75 -10.66 -8.97
C ILE A 113 2.54 -11.38 -9.55
N ASN A 114 2.71 -12.24 -10.56
CA ASN A 114 1.60 -13.04 -11.10
C ASN A 114 1.02 -14.00 -10.08
N PHE A 115 1.87 -14.64 -9.28
CA PHE A 115 1.40 -15.52 -8.22
C PHE A 115 0.58 -14.74 -7.16
N LEU A 116 1.04 -13.56 -6.74
CA LEU A 116 0.30 -12.70 -5.81
C LEU A 116 -1.03 -12.19 -6.40
N LEU A 117 -1.09 -11.94 -7.71
CA LEU A 117 -2.34 -11.57 -8.39
C LEU A 117 -3.40 -12.67 -8.30
N GLU A 118 -2.98 -13.93 -8.41
CA GLU A 118 -3.87 -15.11 -8.45
C GLU A 118 -4.18 -15.65 -7.04
N HIS A 119 -3.19 -15.68 -6.15
CA HIS A 119 -3.25 -16.39 -4.86
C HIS A 119 -3.17 -15.48 -3.64
N GLU A 120 -2.86 -14.18 -3.83
CA GLU A 120 -2.80 -13.14 -2.80
C GLU A 120 -1.67 -13.28 -1.77
N ILE A 121 -1.11 -14.48 -1.58
CA ILE A 121 -0.10 -14.77 -0.55
C ILE A 121 1.01 -15.62 -1.13
N ILE A 122 2.26 -15.26 -0.85
CA ILE A 122 3.45 -16.09 -1.04
C ILE A 122 3.97 -16.49 0.34
N GLU A 123 4.15 -17.80 0.55
CA GLU A 123 4.71 -18.35 1.77
C GLU A 123 6.00 -19.11 1.43
N ILE A 124 7.13 -18.65 1.95
CA ILE A 124 8.44 -19.31 1.78
C ILE A 124 9.04 -19.49 3.17
N PRO A 125 8.65 -20.57 3.89
CA PRO A 125 9.17 -20.85 5.25
C PRO A 125 10.64 -21.25 5.28
N ASP A 126 11.21 -21.68 4.15
CA ASP A 126 12.63 -22.00 4.01
C ASP A 126 13.10 -21.84 2.57
N TYR A 127 13.96 -20.85 2.32
CA TYR A 127 14.57 -20.65 0.99
C TYR A 127 15.57 -21.74 0.56
N LYS A 128 16.03 -22.57 1.50
CA LYS A 128 16.96 -23.67 1.24
C LYS A 128 16.26 -24.98 0.92
N ASP A 129 14.95 -25.07 1.17
CA ASP A 129 14.16 -26.25 0.82
C ASP A 129 13.78 -26.17 -0.67
N GLU A 130 14.35 -27.09 -1.46
CA GLU A 130 14.11 -27.14 -2.92
C GLU A 130 12.69 -27.58 -3.30
N ALA A 131 11.95 -28.19 -2.36
CA ALA A 131 10.55 -28.55 -2.58
C ALA A 131 9.61 -27.34 -2.48
N ILE A 132 10.06 -26.21 -1.92
CA ILE A 132 9.26 -25.00 -1.74
C ILE A 132 9.47 -24.07 -2.95
N PRO A 133 8.41 -23.72 -3.70
CA PRO A 133 8.52 -22.78 -4.81
C PRO A 133 8.89 -21.38 -4.31
N THR A 134 9.93 -20.80 -4.88
CA THR A 134 10.46 -19.48 -4.46
C THR A 134 10.02 -18.33 -5.36
N TYR A 135 9.27 -18.61 -6.43
CA TYR A 135 8.72 -17.62 -7.35
C TYR A 135 9.74 -16.60 -7.90
N GLY A 136 11.01 -17.03 -8.01
CA GLY A 136 12.11 -16.18 -8.49
C GLY A 136 12.77 -15.31 -7.41
N LEU A 137 12.39 -15.46 -6.13
CA LEU A 137 12.91 -14.64 -5.03
C LEU A 137 14.17 -15.22 -4.36
N LYS A 138 14.57 -16.46 -4.67
CA LYS A 138 15.69 -17.17 -4.02
C LYS A 138 16.99 -16.36 -4.04
N TYR A 139 17.33 -15.83 -5.19
CA TYR A 139 18.57 -15.07 -5.38
C TYR A 139 18.60 -13.79 -4.50
N ILE A 140 17.45 -13.09 -4.38
CA ILE A 140 17.34 -11.92 -3.52
C ILE A 140 17.43 -12.30 -2.04
N ALA A 141 16.83 -13.43 -1.67
CA ALA A 141 16.92 -13.95 -0.32
C ALA A 141 18.36 -14.28 0.07
N GLU A 142 19.13 -14.87 -0.85
CA GLU A 142 20.57 -15.15 -0.66
C GLU A 142 21.38 -13.86 -0.47
N ASP A 143 21.15 -12.85 -1.31
CA ASP A 143 21.84 -11.54 -1.26
C ASP A 143 21.51 -10.76 0.02
N THR A 144 20.27 -10.85 0.50
CA THR A 144 19.79 -10.11 1.68
C THR A 144 19.87 -10.92 2.98
N GLY A 145 20.38 -12.16 2.93
CA GLY A 145 20.48 -13.07 4.08
C GLY A 145 19.14 -13.58 4.59
N CYS A 146 18.08 -13.49 3.78
CA CYS A 146 16.74 -13.90 4.18
C CYS A 146 16.62 -15.43 4.20
N LYS A 147 16.07 -15.98 5.29
CA LYS A 147 15.86 -17.43 5.46
C LYS A 147 14.42 -17.85 5.20
N SER A 148 13.47 -16.97 5.51
CA SER A 148 12.03 -17.17 5.31
C SER A 148 11.38 -15.85 4.94
N SER A 149 10.36 -15.89 4.07
CA SER A 149 9.56 -14.70 3.72
C SER A 149 8.09 -15.05 3.58
N TYR A 150 7.26 -14.09 3.95
CA TYR A 150 5.81 -14.11 3.73
C TYR A 150 5.40 -12.79 3.08
N ILE A 151 4.72 -12.87 1.94
CA ILE A 151 4.38 -11.69 1.15
C ILE A 151 2.88 -11.71 0.86
N PHE A 152 2.20 -10.61 1.16
CA PHE A 152 0.75 -10.45 1.05
C PHE A 152 0.42 -9.37 0.03
N ALA A 153 -0.53 -9.63 -0.84
CA ALA A 153 -1.03 -8.62 -1.78
C ALA A 153 -1.79 -7.51 -1.03
N ILE A 154 -1.49 -6.26 -1.35
CA ILE A 154 -2.26 -5.10 -0.90
C ILE A 154 -3.20 -4.71 -2.04
N LYS A 155 -4.52 -4.81 -1.79
CA LYS A 155 -5.56 -4.47 -2.77
C LYS A 155 -6.36 -3.25 -2.31
N SER A 156 -6.61 -2.31 -3.22
CA SER A 156 -7.50 -1.17 -2.97
C SER A 156 -8.93 -1.63 -2.67
N PHE A 157 -9.80 -0.72 -2.21
CA PHE A 157 -11.24 -0.99 -2.02
C PHE A 157 -11.95 -1.47 -3.30
N GLU A 158 -11.42 -1.11 -4.47
CA GLU A 158 -11.93 -1.58 -5.77
C GLU A 158 -11.36 -2.95 -6.17
N GLY A 159 -10.57 -3.61 -5.31
CA GLY A 159 -9.92 -4.89 -5.60
C GLY A 159 -8.69 -4.80 -6.50
N LYS A 160 -8.18 -3.60 -6.81
CA LYS A 160 -6.95 -3.44 -7.60
C LYS A 160 -5.72 -3.77 -6.76
N PHE A 161 -4.82 -4.57 -7.29
CA PHE A 161 -3.53 -4.88 -6.68
C PHE A 161 -2.62 -3.65 -6.77
N ILE A 162 -2.37 -2.98 -5.64
CA ILE A 162 -1.64 -1.71 -5.56
C ILE A 162 -0.23 -1.84 -5.00
N GLY A 163 0.09 -2.94 -4.34
CA GLY A 163 1.39 -3.17 -3.74
C GLY A 163 1.42 -4.45 -2.92
N SER A 164 2.49 -4.67 -2.16
CA SER A 164 2.63 -5.84 -1.29
C SER A 164 3.23 -5.50 0.07
N LEU A 165 2.78 -6.22 1.10
CA LEU A 165 3.35 -6.26 2.44
C LEU A 165 4.24 -7.50 2.54
N GLY A 166 5.49 -7.34 2.96
CA GLY A 166 6.40 -8.46 3.15
C GLY A 166 6.99 -8.52 4.55
N LEU A 167 7.17 -9.74 5.04
CA LEU A 167 7.87 -10.07 6.28
C LEU A 167 9.06 -10.95 5.95
N ASP A 168 10.25 -10.58 6.40
CA ASP A 168 11.48 -11.34 6.22
C ASP A 168 12.09 -11.74 7.56
N PHE A 169 12.56 -12.99 7.63
CA PHE A 169 13.27 -13.56 8.76
C PHE A 169 14.70 -13.91 8.34
N THR A 170 15.67 -13.17 8.86
CA THR A 170 17.09 -13.30 8.49
C THR A 170 17.88 -14.10 9.53
N LYS A 171 17.49 -14.03 10.80
CA LYS A 171 18.20 -14.70 11.91
C LYS A 171 17.83 -16.17 12.04
N LYS A 172 16.54 -16.49 11.93
CA LYS A 172 16.01 -17.86 12.05
C LYS A 172 15.04 -18.16 10.92
N LYS A 173 14.89 -19.45 10.55
CA LYS A 173 13.77 -19.88 9.72
C LYS A 173 12.50 -19.80 10.57
N THR A 174 11.44 -19.28 9.99
CA THR A 174 10.16 -19.13 10.67
C THR A 174 9.06 -19.74 9.81
N LYS A 175 8.25 -20.60 10.44
CA LYS A 175 7.03 -21.11 9.81
C LYS A 175 5.84 -20.52 10.56
N LEU A 176 5.09 -19.67 9.89
CA LEU A 176 3.87 -19.10 10.43
C LEU A 176 2.75 -20.14 10.43
N THR A 177 1.84 -20.03 11.38
CA THR A 177 0.62 -20.84 11.42
C THR A 177 -0.42 -20.30 10.43
N PRO A 178 -1.40 -21.08 10.00
CA PRO A 178 -2.50 -20.59 9.17
C PRO A 178 -3.27 -19.41 9.80
N GLU A 179 -3.34 -19.35 11.14
CA GLU A 179 -3.96 -18.26 11.88
C GLU A 179 -3.13 -16.98 11.77
N ASP A 180 -1.79 -17.07 11.90
CA ASP A 180 -0.87 -15.95 11.70
C ASP A 180 -0.98 -15.39 10.28
N VAL A 181 -1.02 -16.28 9.27
CA VAL A 181 -1.15 -15.90 7.86
C VAL A 181 -2.48 -15.18 7.62
N HIS A 182 -3.58 -15.68 8.18
CA HIS A 182 -4.88 -15.01 8.09
C HIS A 182 -4.87 -13.64 8.76
N HIS A 183 -4.27 -13.53 9.95
CA HIS A 183 -4.17 -12.26 10.67
C HIS A 183 -3.32 -11.23 9.90
N LEU A 184 -2.21 -11.65 9.30
CA LEU A 184 -1.37 -10.81 8.44
C LEU A 184 -2.10 -10.33 7.18
N SER A 185 -2.99 -11.16 6.60
CA SER A 185 -3.84 -10.72 5.49
C SER A 185 -4.79 -9.59 5.91
N ASN A 186 -5.28 -9.61 7.15
CA ASN A 186 -6.08 -8.51 7.70
C ASN A 186 -5.24 -7.24 7.91
N TYR A 187 -3.96 -7.36 8.32
CA TYR A 187 -3.04 -6.22 8.35
C TYR A 187 -2.84 -5.62 6.95
N ALA A 188 -2.61 -6.45 5.92
CA ALA A 188 -2.47 -5.99 4.54
C ALA A 188 -3.72 -5.22 4.07
N THR A 189 -4.92 -5.71 4.40
CA THR A 189 -6.18 -5.02 4.13
C THR A 189 -6.29 -3.68 4.87
N GLY A 190 -5.91 -3.64 6.14
CA GLY A 190 -5.89 -2.41 6.94
C GLY A 190 -4.90 -1.37 6.41
N ILE A 191 -3.74 -1.80 5.90
CA ILE A 191 -2.75 -0.95 5.23
C ILE A 191 -3.31 -0.42 3.90
N ALA A 192 -3.99 -1.28 3.13
CA ALA A 192 -4.64 -0.89 1.89
C ALA A 192 -5.62 0.29 2.11
N GLY A 193 -6.41 0.26 3.19
CA GLY A 193 -7.31 1.35 3.55
C GLY A 193 -6.59 2.67 3.80
N VAL A 194 -5.45 2.63 4.48
CA VAL A 194 -4.64 3.83 4.75
C VAL A 194 -4.01 4.37 3.46
N LEU A 195 -3.44 3.51 2.62
CA LEU A 195 -2.82 3.91 1.36
C LEU A 195 -3.84 4.42 0.34
N SER A 196 -5.01 3.76 0.20
CA SER A 196 -6.05 4.17 -0.75
C SER A 196 -6.65 5.54 -0.39
N SER A 197 -6.86 5.83 0.89
CA SER A 197 -7.37 7.14 1.33
C SER A 197 -6.43 8.29 0.96
N HIS A 198 -5.13 8.03 0.88
CA HIS A 198 -4.13 9.02 0.47
C HIS A 198 -4.06 9.20 -1.05
N LEU A 199 -4.38 8.16 -1.83
CA LEU A 199 -4.34 8.22 -3.31
C LEU A 199 -5.59 8.89 -3.91
N GLU A 200 -6.69 8.98 -3.17
CA GLU A 200 -7.97 9.56 -3.61
C GLU A 200 -8.16 11.03 -3.18
N SER A 201 -7.28 11.58 -2.36
CA SER A 201 -7.30 12.97 -1.87
C SER A 201 -6.61 13.94 -2.83
#